data_c1b5d4a17c988fff132795d62d2161fa
#
_entry.id   c1b5d4a17c988fff132795d62d2161fa
#
_cell.length_a   1.000
_cell.length_b   1.000
_cell.length_c   1.000
_cell.angle_alpha   90.00
_cell.angle_beta   90.00
_cell.angle_gamma   90.00
#
_symmetry.space_group_name_H-M   'P 1'
#
loop_
_entity.id
_entity.type
_entity.pdbx_description
1 polymer ?
#
loop_
_entity_poly.entity_id
_entity_poly.type
_entity_poly.pdbx_seq_one_letter_code
_entity_poly.pdbx_strand_id
1 'polypeptide(L)'
;MPVTRVPTALRGAAAVLALVATSTTAAPAYAPDAATCERLLTPDHTYRANQHTFTTDHLGRPIDALAKTLTAKAAQRGECESTVGNWGGRGDWQGGHLIAASFNGVSRRYNLVPMRGRQINQGLMKRVENGARACLEGDGTVADYRVRLHYADKDAIAPDRIQITMSPRISNVSRKVALTLPNENLPAAQLKSWETKITDAFHAARCGREGL
;
A
#
# COMPACT_ATOMS: atom_id res chain seq x y z
N MET A 1 -43.28 85.68 -27.47
CA MET A 1 -42.58 84.64 -28.21
C MET A 1 -42.28 83.53 -27.20
N PRO A 2 -42.91 82.40 -27.30
CA PRO A 2 -42.74 81.33 -26.31
C PRO A 2 -41.52 80.43 -26.65
N VAL A 3 -40.72 80.15 -25.64
CA VAL A 3 -39.57 79.23 -25.72
C VAL A 3 -40.04 77.83 -25.39
N THR A 4 -39.92 76.93 -26.35
CA THR A 4 -40.22 75.52 -26.27
C THR A 4 -39.10 74.74 -25.56
N ARG A 5 -39.42 74.08 -24.44
CA ARG A 5 -38.49 73.15 -23.77
C ARG A 5 -38.64 71.75 -24.33
N VAL A 6 -37.56 71.17 -24.75
CA VAL A 6 -37.44 69.77 -25.16
C VAL A 6 -37.15 68.87 -23.95
N PRO A 7 -37.84 67.75 -23.73
CA PRO A 7 -37.52 66.83 -22.63
C PRO A 7 -36.42 65.87 -23.04
N THR A 8 -35.40 65.79 -22.17
CA THR A 8 -34.29 64.86 -22.29
C THR A 8 -34.73 63.47 -21.80
N ALA A 9 -34.68 62.50 -22.68
CA ALA A 9 -35.00 61.12 -22.35
C ALA A 9 -33.78 60.44 -21.67
N LEU A 10 -33.98 60.02 -20.40
CA LEU A 10 -33.03 59.15 -19.71
C LEU A 10 -33.09 57.72 -20.32
N ARG A 11 -31.98 57.28 -20.90
CA ARG A 11 -31.78 55.88 -21.28
C ARG A 11 -31.28 55.13 -20.07
N GLY A 12 -32.11 54.27 -19.48
CA GLY A 12 -31.76 53.32 -18.45
C GLY A 12 -30.96 52.15 -19.08
N ALA A 13 -29.71 51.99 -18.69
CA ALA A 13 -28.92 50.82 -19.01
C ALA A 13 -29.26 49.70 -18.04
N ALA A 14 -29.91 48.67 -18.52
CA ALA A 14 -30.12 47.43 -17.77
C ALA A 14 -28.83 46.60 -17.78
N ALA A 15 -28.16 46.54 -16.62
CA ALA A 15 -27.04 45.65 -16.44
C ALA A 15 -27.56 44.22 -16.21
N VAL A 16 -27.33 43.32 -17.17
CA VAL A 16 -27.59 41.88 -17.01
C VAL A 16 -26.42 41.28 -16.24
N LEU A 17 -26.64 40.97 -14.95
CA LEU A 17 -25.71 40.14 -14.16
C LEU A 17 -25.84 38.71 -14.64
N ALA A 18 -24.87 38.20 -15.37
CA ALA A 18 -24.71 36.78 -15.66
C ALA A 18 -24.17 36.08 -14.41
N LEU A 19 -25.00 35.31 -13.69
CA LEU A 19 -24.54 34.38 -12.68
C LEU A 19 -23.81 33.23 -13.37
N VAL A 20 -22.48 33.22 -13.28
CA VAL A 20 -21.68 32.04 -13.64
C VAL A 20 -21.81 31.05 -12.47
N ALA A 21 -22.63 30.02 -12.64
CA ALA A 21 -22.68 28.89 -11.73
C ALA A 21 -21.39 28.07 -11.91
N THR A 22 -20.41 28.25 -11.05
CA THR A 22 -19.26 27.35 -10.93
C THR A 22 -19.73 26.06 -10.28
N SER A 23 -19.98 25.04 -11.10
CA SER A 23 -20.16 23.68 -10.62
C SER A 23 -18.82 23.18 -10.07
N THR A 24 -18.62 23.28 -8.76
CA THR A 24 -17.58 22.56 -8.05
C THR A 24 -17.96 21.08 -8.10
N THR A 25 -17.35 20.32 -9.01
CA THR A 25 -17.32 18.86 -8.92
C THR A 25 -16.57 18.51 -7.64
N ALA A 26 -17.28 18.27 -6.56
CA ALA A 26 -16.73 17.67 -5.37
C ALA A 26 -16.06 16.37 -5.80
N ALA A 27 -14.75 16.25 -5.62
CA ALA A 27 -14.07 14.95 -5.70
C ALA A 27 -14.84 14.00 -4.77
N PRO A 28 -15.07 12.73 -5.18
CA PRO A 28 -15.78 11.79 -4.33
C PRO A 28 -15.07 11.78 -2.98
N ALA A 29 -15.80 12.21 -1.93
CA ALA A 29 -15.32 12.11 -0.57
C ALA A 29 -14.98 10.63 -0.36
N TYR A 30 -13.69 10.35 -0.16
CA TYR A 30 -13.22 9.04 0.27
C TYR A 30 -13.91 8.77 1.61
N ALA A 31 -15.01 8.01 1.56
CA ALA A 31 -15.61 7.55 2.79
C ALA A 31 -14.50 6.81 3.54
N PRO A 32 -14.17 7.18 4.79
CA PRO A 32 -13.29 6.37 5.59
C PRO A 32 -14.02 5.02 5.68
N ASP A 33 -13.51 4.02 4.96
CA ASP A 33 -13.94 2.65 5.16
C ASP A 33 -13.82 2.41 6.67
N ALA A 34 -14.97 2.40 7.33
CA ALA A 34 -15.05 1.99 8.72
C ALA A 34 -14.47 0.58 8.71
N ALA A 35 -13.23 0.46 9.10
CA ALA A 35 -12.49 -0.75 8.92
C ALA A 35 -13.01 -1.78 9.89
N THR A 36 -14.03 -2.40 9.46
CA THR A 36 -14.35 -3.72 9.94
C THR A 36 -13.23 -4.62 9.43
N CYS A 37 -12.67 -5.42 10.33
CA CYS A 37 -11.70 -6.44 9.93
C CYS A 37 -12.46 -7.59 9.28
N GLU A 38 -13.08 -7.32 8.13
CA GLU A 38 -13.88 -8.29 7.40
C GLU A 38 -13.01 -9.38 6.79
N ARG A 39 -13.47 -10.62 6.87
CA ARG A 39 -12.73 -11.75 6.34
C ARG A 39 -12.56 -11.67 4.83
N LEU A 40 -13.63 -11.29 4.12
CA LEU A 40 -13.65 -11.04 2.69
C LEU A 40 -14.07 -9.58 2.46
N LEU A 41 -13.42 -8.94 1.53
CA LEU A 41 -13.65 -7.56 1.11
C LEU A 41 -14.53 -7.52 -0.14
N THR A 42 -14.77 -6.33 -0.70
CA THR A 42 -15.42 -6.19 -2.00
C THR A 42 -14.58 -6.90 -3.07
N PRO A 43 -15.16 -7.82 -3.85
CA PRO A 43 -14.47 -8.50 -4.94
C PRO A 43 -13.98 -7.54 -6.03
N ASP A 44 -12.86 -7.89 -6.67
CA ASP A 44 -12.25 -7.17 -7.81
C ASP A 44 -12.15 -5.65 -7.59
N HIS A 45 -11.88 -5.25 -6.35
CA HIS A 45 -11.87 -3.84 -5.94
C HIS A 45 -10.46 -3.31 -5.69
N THR A 46 -10.28 -2.00 -5.91
CA THR A 46 -9.02 -1.29 -5.63
C THR A 46 -9.22 -0.29 -4.51
N TYR A 47 -8.59 -0.55 -3.37
CA TYR A 47 -8.50 0.35 -2.22
C TYR A 47 -7.29 1.27 -2.36
N ARG A 48 -7.40 2.49 -1.81
CA ARG A 48 -6.30 3.46 -1.78
C ARG A 48 -6.15 4.03 -0.38
N ALA A 49 -4.93 4.03 0.14
CA ALA A 49 -4.60 4.64 1.42
C ALA A 49 -3.13 5.06 1.42
N ASN A 50 -2.82 6.21 2.01
CA ASN A 50 -1.45 6.70 2.20
C ASN A 50 -0.58 6.66 0.92
N GLN A 51 -1.19 6.96 -0.26
CA GLN A 51 -0.56 6.90 -1.59
C GLN A 51 -0.22 5.47 -2.07
N HIS A 52 -0.70 4.45 -1.38
CA HIS A 52 -0.59 3.05 -1.78
C HIS A 52 -1.89 2.56 -2.40
N THR A 53 -1.79 1.53 -3.23
CA THR A 53 -2.95 0.85 -3.83
C THR A 53 -2.95 -0.61 -3.41
N PHE A 54 -4.15 -1.12 -3.15
CA PHE A 54 -4.38 -2.50 -2.73
C PHE A 54 -5.54 -3.07 -3.56
N THR A 55 -5.38 -4.26 -4.11
CA THR A 55 -6.45 -4.88 -4.89
C THR A 55 -6.85 -6.22 -4.30
N THR A 56 -8.13 -6.54 -4.46
CA THR A 56 -8.71 -7.82 -4.11
C THR A 56 -8.96 -8.66 -5.35
N ASP A 57 -9.00 -9.98 -5.17
CA ASP A 57 -9.44 -10.91 -6.20
C ASP A 57 -10.97 -10.96 -6.29
N HIS A 58 -11.49 -11.79 -7.22
CA HIS A 58 -12.93 -12.02 -7.42
C HIS A 58 -13.65 -12.65 -6.22
N LEU A 59 -12.92 -13.12 -5.20
CA LEU A 59 -13.45 -13.62 -3.94
C LEU A 59 -13.33 -12.60 -2.80
N GLY A 60 -12.81 -11.39 -3.05
CA GLY A 60 -12.63 -10.36 -2.05
C GLY A 60 -11.40 -10.57 -1.14
N ARG A 61 -10.43 -11.41 -1.52
CA ARG A 61 -9.17 -11.58 -0.79
C ARG A 61 -8.13 -10.58 -1.29
N PRO A 62 -7.30 -9.98 -0.43
CA PRO A 62 -6.17 -9.16 -0.89
C PRO A 62 -5.27 -9.97 -1.81
N ILE A 63 -4.92 -9.43 -2.97
CA ILE A 63 -4.05 -10.11 -3.95
C ILE A 63 -2.85 -9.28 -4.37
N ASP A 64 -2.91 -7.97 -4.25
CA ASP A 64 -1.85 -7.07 -4.68
C ASP A 64 -1.78 -5.81 -3.80
N ALA A 65 -0.57 -5.39 -3.47
CA ALA A 65 -0.30 -4.14 -2.79
C ALA A 65 0.87 -3.44 -3.48
N LEU A 66 0.73 -2.15 -3.78
CA LEU A 66 1.73 -1.36 -4.50
C LEU A 66 1.97 0.00 -3.83
N ALA A 67 3.22 0.25 -3.49
CA ALA A 67 3.75 1.59 -3.22
C ALA A 67 4.61 2.03 -4.41
N LYS A 68 4.18 3.05 -5.14
CA LYS A 68 4.93 3.62 -6.28
C LYS A 68 6.32 4.10 -5.85
N THR A 69 6.36 4.79 -4.72
CA THR A 69 7.58 5.20 -4.04
C THR A 69 7.44 4.82 -2.57
N LEU A 70 8.41 4.10 -2.06
CA LEU A 70 8.45 3.73 -0.65
C LEU A 70 9.04 4.88 0.17
N THR A 71 8.42 5.20 1.29
CA THR A 71 8.89 6.24 2.22
C THR A 71 9.00 5.67 3.63
N ALA A 72 10.06 6.03 4.33
CA ALA A 72 10.23 5.68 5.75
C ALA A 72 9.36 6.61 6.60
N LYS A 73 8.09 6.24 6.76
CA LYS A 73 7.12 6.96 7.59
C LYS A 73 6.28 5.95 8.35
N ALA A 74 6.20 6.09 9.67
CA ALA A 74 5.39 5.20 10.49
C ALA A 74 3.90 5.52 10.34
N ALA A 75 3.09 4.50 10.05
CA ALA A 75 1.63 4.54 10.20
C ALA A 75 1.22 3.98 11.56
N GLN A 76 0.04 4.38 12.01
CA GLN A 76 -0.55 3.84 13.23
C GLN A 76 -0.94 2.37 13.02
N ARG A 77 -0.61 1.52 13.98
CA ARG A 77 -1.09 0.12 14.04
C ARG A 77 -2.50 0.08 14.60
N GLY A 78 -3.24 -0.97 14.27
CA GLY A 78 -4.63 -1.14 14.66
C GLY A 78 -4.96 -2.59 15.06
N GLU A 79 -6.20 -2.80 15.49
CA GLU A 79 -6.66 -4.09 16.02
C GLU A 79 -6.85 -5.18 14.96
N CYS A 80 -6.93 -4.81 13.68
CA CYS A 80 -7.11 -5.78 12.60
C CYS A 80 -5.98 -6.81 12.49
N GLU A 81 -4.79 -6.51 12.96
CA GLU A 81 -3.65 -7.41 12.88
C GLU A 81 -3.91 -8.73 13.63
N SER A 82 -4.42 -8.67 14.88
CA SER A 82 -4.75 -9.87 15.65
C SER A 82 -5.91 -10.65 15.04
N THR A 83 -6.97 -9.95 14.62
CA THR A 83 -8.13 -10.57 13.99
C THR A 83 -7.75 -11.31 12.72
N VAL A 84 -6.97 -10.68 11.83
CA VAL A 84 -6.50 -11.29 10.59
C VAL A 84 -5.59 -12.49 10.85
N GLY A 85 -4.70 -12.39 11.84
CA GLY A 85 -3.84 -13.51 12.25
C GLY A 85 -4.63 -14.74 12.62
N ASN A 86 -5.69 -14.58 13.41
CA ASN A 86 -6.54 -15.69 13.87
C ASN A 86 -7.21 -16.47 12.72
N TRP A 87 -7.37 -15.89 11.55
CA TRP A 87 -7.95 -16.59 10.38
C TRP A 87 -7.00 -17.62 9.74
N GLY A 88 -5.72 -17.58 10.05
CA GLY A 88 -4.76 -18.58 9.62
C GLY A 88 -4.98 -19.96 10.23
N GLY A 89 -5.83 -20.06 11.26
CA GLY A 89 -6.16 -21.32 11.92
C GLY A 89 -5.22 -21.65 13.08
N ARG A 90 -4.99 -22.96 13.31
CA ARG A 90 -4.14 -23.40 14.42
C ARG A 90 -2.67 -23.12 14.15
N GLY A 91 -1.94 -22.74 15.21
CA GLY A 91 -0.49 -22.50 15.17
C GLY A 91 -0.12 -21.02 15.27
N ASP A 92 1.12 -20.72 14.94
CA ASP A 92 1.70 -19.38 15.00
C ASP A 92 1.33 -18.58 13.74
N TRP A 93 0.18 -17.92 13.77
CA TRP A 93 -0.28 -17.03 12.72
C TRP A 93 -0.41 -15.60 13.23
N GLN A 94 -0.08 -14.64 12.39
CA GLN A 94 -0.16 -13.22 12.67
C GLN A 94 -0.73 -12.48 11.46
N GLY A 95 -1.42 -11.35 11.69
CA GLY A 95 -1.79 -10.43 10.62
C GLY A 95 -0.56 -9.69 10.14
N GLY A 96 -0.01 -10.16 9.03
CA GLY A 96 1.16 -9.57 8.41
C GLY A 96 0.78 -8.48 7.42
N HIS A 97 1.49 -7.35 7.46
CA HIS A 97 1.35 -6.26 6.51
C HIS A 97 1.96 -6.62 5.15
N LEU A 98 1.28 -6.27 4.06
CA LEU A 98 1.85 -6.32 2.71
C LEU A 98 2.82 -5.14 2.49
N ILE A 99 2.38 -3.93 2.85
CA ILE A 99 3.24 -2.76 2.98
C ILE A 99 3.34 -2.44 4.46
N ALA A 100 4.54 -2.49 5.02
CA ALA A 100 4.79 -2.36 6.44
C ALA A 100 4.27 -1.03 7.01
N ALA A 101 3.85 -1.03 8.28
CA ALA A 101 3.47 0.20 8.98
C ALA A 101 4.61 1.22 9.01
N SER A 102 5.87 0.77 9.02
CA SER A 102 7.06 1.64 8.95
C SER A 102 7.27 2.31 7.59
N PHE A 103 6.52 1.90 6.57
CA PHE A 103 6.46 2.49 5.24
C PHE A 103 5.09 3.10 4.95
N ASN A 104 4.44 3.61 5.99
CA ASN A 104 3.11 4.22 5.90
C ASN A 104 1.99 3.24 5.49
N GLY A 105 2.21 1.94 5.62
CA GLY A 105 1.20 0.91 5.39
C GLY A 105 0.13 0.91 6.49
N VAL A 106 -1.14 0.95 6.10
CA VAL A 106 -2.27 1.02 7.02
C VAL A 106 -2.60 -0.35 7.62
N SER A 107 -3.09 -0.37 8.87
CA SER A 107 -3.61 -1.57 9.53
C SER A 107 -5.07 -1.81 9.15
N ARG A 108 -5.30 -2.05 7.84
CA ARG A 108 -6.61 -2.35 7.26
C ARG A 108 -6.57 -3.72 6.58
N ARG A 109 -7.71 -4.41 6.53
CA ARG A 109 -7.79 -5.77 5.98
C ARG A 109 -7.15 -5.91 4.59
N TYR A 110 -7.33 -4.94 3.70
CA TYR A 110 -6.76 -4.97 2.36
C TYR A 110 -5.22 -4.91 2.30
N ASN A 111 -4.57 -4.50 3.40
CA ASN A 111 -3.11 -4.52 3.58
C ASN A 111 -2.64 -5.63 4.54
N LEU A 112 -3.54 -6.46 5.03
CA LEU A 112 -3.23 -7.49 6.04
C LEU A 112 -3.66 -8.87 5.56
N VAL A 113 -2.81 -9.86 5.75
CA VAL A 113 -3.12 -11.27 5.50
C VAL A 113 -2.56 -12.16 6.62
N PRO A 114 -3.15 -13.35 6.84
CA PRO A 114 -2.53 -14.31 7.75
C PRO A 114 -1.15 -14.72 7.23
N MET A 115 -0.11 -14.52 8.03
CA MET A 115 1.26 -14.97 7.79
C MET A 115 1.75 -15.84 8.93
N ARG A 116 2.62 -16.82 8.66
CA ARG A 116 3.31 -17.57 9.71
C ARG A 116 4.15 -16.60 10.54
N GLY A 117 3.89 -16.54 11.85
CA GLY A 117 4.30 -15.44 12.71
C GLY A 117 5.81 -15.28 12.80
N ARG A 118 6.50 -16.18 13.51
CA ARG A 118 7.94 -16.02 13.78
C ARG A 118 8.80 -16.13 12.53
N GLN A 119 8.51 -17.09 11.67
CA GLN A 119 9.40 -17.37 10.53
C GLN A 119 9.15 -16.44 9.35
N ILE A 120 7.89 -16.20 8.99
CA ILE A 120 7.56 -15.43 7.80
C ILE A 120 7.33 -13.96 8.15
N ASN A 121 6.36 -13.64 9.00
CA ASN A 121 6.02 -12.25 9.30
C ASN A 121 7.17 -11.52 10.04
N GLN A 122 7.59 -12.05 11.20
CA GLN A 122 8.66 -11.44 12.02
C GLN A 122 10.07 -11.84 11.55
N GLY A 123 10.20 -12.86 10.73
CA GLY A 123 11.45 -13.34 10.15
C GLY A 123 11.70 -12.78 8.74
N LEU A 124 11.29 -13.53 7.71
CA LEU A 124 11.65 -13.22 6.32
C LEU A 124 11.06 -11.89 5.83
N MET A 125 9.77 -11.59 6.10
CA MET A 125 9.17 -10.30 5.72
C MET A 125 9.85 -9.15 6.42
N LYS A 126 10.11 -9.27 7.73
CA LYS A 126 10.85 -8.25 8.48
C LYS A 126 12.25 -8.01 7.93
N ARG A 127 12.93 -9.06 7.46
CA ARG A 127 14.25 -8.94 6.81
C ARG A 127 14.15 -8.19 5.47
N VAL A 128 13.11 -8.45 4.67
CA VAL A 128 12.83 -7.70 3.43
C VAL A 128 12.58 -6.21 3.74
N GLU A 129 11.78 -5.92 4.78
CA GLU A 129 11.52 -4.55 5.23
C GLU A 129 12.80 -3.84 5.68
N ASN A 130 13.65 -4.52 6.44
CA ASN A 130 14.93 -3.96 6.89
C ASN A 130 15.86 -3.67 5.72
N GLY A 131 15.93 -4.56 4.72
CA GLY A 131 16.68 -4.33 3.49
C GLY A 131 16.16 -3.12 2.70
N ALA A 132 14.85 -2.99 2.54
CA ALA A 132 14.24 -1.82 1.89
C ALA A 132 14.50 -0.53 2.67
N ARG A 133 14.48 -0.58 4.01
CA ARG A 133 14.82 0.54 4.89
C ARG A 133 16.28 0.97 4.71
N ALA A 134 17.20 0.01 4.68
CA ALA A 134 18.62 0.28 4.47
C ALA A 134 18.89 0.98 3.13
N CYS A 135 18.08 0.67 2.08
CA CYS A 135 18.15 1.42 0.82
C CYS A 135 17.77 2.90 1.02
N LEU A 136 16.72 3.18 1.80
CA LEU A 136 16.23 4.55 2.04
C LEU A 136 17.17 5.33 2.96
N GLU A 137 17.77 4.69 3.97
CA GLU A 137 18.72 5.30 4.90
C GLU A 137 20.08 5.61 4.26
N GLY A 138 20.42 4.92 3.16
CA GLY A 138 21.63 5.14 2.36
C GLY A 138 21.49 6.19 1.26
N ASP A 139 20.61 7.19 1.43
CA ASP A 139 20.30 8.23 0.44
C ASP A 139 19.77 7.67 -0.89
N GLY A 140 19.23 6.46 -0.84
CA GLY A 140 18.62 5.82 -1.99
C GLY A 140 17.12 6.03 -2.06
N THR A 141 16.53 5.49 -3.11
CA THR A 141 15.07 5.42 -3.28
C THR A 141 14.66 3.98 -3.54
N VAL A 142 13.42 3.65 -3.18
CA VAL A 142 12.82 2.36 -3.52
C VAL A 142 11.52 2.65 -4.28
N ALA A 143 11.53 2.33 -5.57
CA ALA A 143 10.36 2.47 -6.42
C ALA A 143 9.67 1.11 -6.63
N ASP A 144 8.37 1.19 -6.94
CA ASP A 144 7.54 0.05 -7.31
C ASP A 144 7.61 -1.13 -6.33
N TYR A 145 7.62 -0.81 -5.01
CA TYR A 145 7.49 -1.86 -4.00
C TYR A 145 6.12 -2.50 -4.13
N ARG A 146 6.12 -3.75 -4.55
CA ARG A 146 4.89 -4.49 -4.84
C ARG A 146 4.91 -5.85 -4.18
N VAL A 147 3.80 -6.18 -3.54
CA VAL A 147 3.56 -7.50 -2.95
C VAL A 147 2.36 -8.11 -3.65
N ARG A 148 2.56 -9.28 -4.26
CA ARG A 148 1.51 -10.11 -4.85
C ARG A 148 1.34 -11.39 -4.07
N LEU A 149 0.12 -11.82 -3.94
CA LEU A 149 -0.23 -13.01 -3.18
C LEU A 149 -0.74 -14.11 -4.11
N HIS A 150 -0.38 -15.33 -3.77
CA HIS A 150 -0.94 -16.53 -4.35
C HIS A 150 -1.69 -17.30 -3.28
N TYR A 151 -2.84 -17.86 -3.62
CA TYR A 151 -3.66 -18.71 -2.77
C TYR A 151 -3.75 -20.09 -3.39
N ALA A 152 -3.59 -21.15 -2.58
CA ALA A 152 -3.55 -22.51 -3.07
C ALA A 152 -4.88 -22.94 -3.72
N ASP A 153 -6.00 -22.41 -3.19
CA ASP A 153 -7.34 -22.70 -3.68
C ASP A 153 -8.32 -21.55 -3.38
N LYS A 154 -9.58 -21.73 -3.79
CA LYS A 154 -10.66 -20.74 -3.60
C LYS A 154 -11.08 -20.54 -2.14
N ASP A 155 -10.87 -21.54 -1.28
CA ASP A 155 -11.30 -21.53 0.13
C ASP A 155 -10.19 -21.01 1.06
N ALA A 156 -8.96 -20.91 0.56
CA ALA A 156 -7.82 -20.42 1.31
C ALA A 156 -7.97 -18.94 1.68
N ILE A 157 -7.84 -18.60 2.96
CA ILE A 157 -7.81 -17.23 3.49
C ILE A 157 -6.38 -16.73 3.69
N ALA A 158 -5.46 -17.63 4.01
CA ALA A 158 -4.03 -17.36 4.05
C ALA A 158 -3.40 -17.62 2.67
N PRO A 159 -2.59 -16.70 2.13
CA PRO A 159 -1.83 -16.99 0.92
C PRO A 159 -0.78 -18.08 1.22
N ASP A 160 -0.47 -18.91 0.24
CA ASP A 160 0.61 -19.90 0.33
C ASP A 160 1.97 -19.32 -0.11
N ARG A 161 1.96 -18.27 -0.94
CA ARG A 161 3.17 -17.58 -1.41
C ARG A 161 2.98 -16.07 -1.42
N ILE A 162 4.08 -15.37 -1.12
CA ILE A 162 4.17 -13.92 -1.05
C ILE A 162 5.28 -13.49 -2.01
N GLN A 163 4.92 -12.95 -3.16
CA GLN A 163 5.86 -12.42 -4.13
C GLN A 163 6.12 -10.94 -3.85
N ILE A 164 7.38 -10.57 -3.64
CA ILE A 164 7.79 -9.19 -3.40
C ILE A 164 8.71 -8.75 -4.53
N THR A 165 8.43 -7.59 -5.12
CA THR A 165 9.31 -6.95 -6.10
C THR A 165 9.50 -5.49 -5.73
N MET A 166 10.68 -4.94 -5.99
CA MET A 166 10.98 -3.53 -5.84
C MET A 166 12.18 -3.13 -6.68
N SER A 167 12.35 -1.84 -6.90
CA SER A 167 13.45 -1.26 -7.66
C SER A 167 14.21 -0.25 -6.80
N PRO A 168 15.14 -0.70 -5.93
CA PRO A 168 16.05 0.18 -5.23
C PRO A 168 16.95 0.91 -6.21
N ARG A 169 17.27 2.19 -5.90
CA ARG A 169 18.24 2.99 -6.62
C ARG A 169 19.19 3.64 -5.63
N ILE A 170 20.49 3.33 -5.73
CA ILE A 170 21.56 3.91 -4.94
C ILE A 170 22.59 4.52 -5.90
N SER A 171 23.02 5.75 -5.68
CA SER A 171 24.04 6.44 -6.50
C SER A 171 23.79 6.30 -8.01
N ASN A 172 22.54 6.52 -8.46
CA ASN A 172 22.07 6.39 -9.85
C ASN A 172 22.08 4.97 -10.44
N VAL A 173 22.41 3.94 -9.66
CA VAL A 173 22.32 2.54 -10.07
C VAL A 173 21.01 1.96 -9.57
N SER A 174 20.14 1.58 -10.50
CA SER A 174 18.90 0.86 -10.17
C SER A 174 19.13 -0.65 -10.27
N ARG A 175 18.62 -1.39 -9.30
CA ARG A 175 18.63 -2.85 -9.27
C ARG A 175 17.24 -3.37 -8.93
N LYS A 176 16.87 -4.49 -9.52
CA LYS A 176 15.59 -5.14 -9.19
C LYS A 176 15.80 -6.18 -8.11
N VAL A 177 15.05 -6.08 -7.03
CA VAL A 177 14.90 -7.16 -6.05
C VAL A 177 13.59 -7.88 -6.36
N ALA A 178 13.65 -9.22 -6.44
CA ALA A 178 12.48 -10.07 -6.68
C ALA A 178 12.61 -11.35 -5.83
N LEU A 179 11.64 -11.56 -4.96
CA LEU A 179 11.59 -12.66 -3.99
C LEU A 179 10.19 -13.29 -4.03
N THR A 180 10.10 -14.60 -3.83
CA THR A 180 8.83 -15.30 -3.66
C THR A 180 8.93 -16.17 -2.42
N LEU A 181 8.45 -15.64 -1.29
CA LEU A 181 8.52 -16.31 0.01
C LEU A 181 7.38 -17.31 0.14
N PRO A 182 7.65 -18.51 0.69
CA PRO A 182 6.59 -19.41 1.13
C PRO A 182 5.93 -18.86 2.40
N ASN A 183 4.65 -19.16 2.62
CA ASN A 183 3.95 -18.79 3.84
C ASN A 183 3.62 -20.02 4.69
N GLU A 184 4.65 -20.77 5.02
CA GLU A 184 4.59 -22.02 5.78
C GLU A 184 5.71 -22.09 6.82
N ASN A 185 5.66 -23.09 7.70
CA ASN A 185 6.77 -23.37 8.60
C ASN A 185 7.88 -24.10 7.84
N LEU A 186 9.08 -23.53 7.89
CA LEU A 186 10.25 -24.05 7.18
C LEU A 186 11.19 -24.82 8.13
N PRO A 187 11.82 -25.89 7.65
CA PRO A 187 12.98 -26.47 8.31
C PRO A 187 14.10 -25.44 8.48
N ALA A 188 14.88 -25.54 9.57
CA ALA A 188 15.89 -24.53 9.91
C ALA A 188 16.89 -24.24 8.76
N ALA A 189 17.32 -25.28 8.02
CA ALA A 189 18.23 -25.11 6.89
C ALA A 189 17.58 -24.29 5.74
N GLN A 190 16.31 -24.52 5.45
CA GLN A 190 15.58 -23.75 4.44
C GLN A 190 15.36 -22.31 4.87
N LEU A 191 14.99 -22.08 6.14
CA LEU A 191 14.85 -20.74 6.69
C LEU A 191 16.16 -19.97 6.55
N LYS A 192 17.29 -20.57 6.93
CA LYS A 192 18.62 -19.97 6.79
C LYS A 192 18.99 -19.66 5.34
N SER A 193 18.64 -20.55 4.39
CA SER A 193 18.82 -20.32 2.96
C SER A 193 18.03 -19.10 2.47
N TRP A 194 16.79 -18.93 2.92
CA TRP A 194 15.97 -17.76 2.60
C TRP A 194 16.54 -16.46 3.20
N GLU A 195 17.01 -16.50 4.44
CA GLU A 195 17.67 -15.35 5.08
C GLU A 195 18.86 -14.87 4.25
N THR A 196 19.74 -15.82 3.85
CA THR A 196 20.91 -15.54 3.00
C THR A 196 20.47 -14.95 1.66
N LYS A 197 19.52 -15.59 0.98
CA LYS A 197 18.99 -15.11 -0.32
C LYS A 197 18.45 -13.69 -0.26
N ILE A 198 17.74 -13.32 0.83
CA ILE A 198 17.23 -11.95 1.01
C ILE A 198 18.40 -10.98 1.21
N THR A 199 19.35 -11.33 2.09
CA THR A 199 20.54 -10.51 2.35
C THR A 199 21.32 -10.27 1.06
N ASP A 200 21.61 -11.31 0.28
CA ASP A 200 22.33 -11.22 -0.97
C ASP A 200 21.62 -10.34 -2.02
N ALA A 201 20.29 -10.43 -2.08
CA ALA A 201 19.48 -9.61 -3.00
C ALA A 201 19.63 -8.10 -2.69
N PHE A 202 19.66 -7.73 -1.41
CA PHE A 202 19.85 -6.34 -1.02
C PHE A 202 21.31 -5.88 -1.11
N HIS A 203 22.28 -6.74 -0.83
CA HIS A 203 23.71 -6.46 -1.09
C HIS A 203 23.97 -6.23 -2.59
N ALA A 204 23.42 -7.09 -3.45
CA ALA A 204 23.51 -6.91 -4.91
C ALA A 204 22.86 -5.59 -5.38
N ALA A 205 21.84 -5.11 -4.66
CA ALA A 205 21.22 -3.81 -4.89
C ALA A 205 21.97 -2.64 -4.23
N ARG A 206 23.10 -2.91 -3.55
CA ARG A 206 23.89 -1.95 -2.78
C ARG A 206 23.11 -1.25 -1.65
N CYS A 207 22.09 -1.91 -1.13
CA CYS A 207 21.33 -1.44 0.01
C CYS A 207 21.93 -2.00 1.30
N GLY A 208 22.35 -1.10 2.18
CA GLY A 208 23.02 -1.46 3.43
C GLY A 208 24.55 -1.36 3.33
N ARG A 209 25.15 -0.82 4.39
CA ARG A 209 26.57 -0.94 4.63
C ARG A 209 26.85 -2.38 5.07
N GLU A 210 28.07 -2.84 4.90
CA GLU A 210 28.53 -4.14 5.38
C GLU A 210 28.07 -4.36 6.83
N GLY A 211 27.19 -5.35 7.08
CA GLY A 211 26.72 -5.66 8.43
C GLY A 211 25.21 -5.85 8.65
N LEU A 212 24.41 -6.10 7.59
CA LEU A 212 23.02 -6.59 7.77
C LEU A 212 22.96 -8.08 8.12
#